data_384fbc5dca33f70f708f1cd7d69e3187
#
_entry.id   384fbc5dca33f70f708f1cd7d69e3187
#
_cell.length_a   1.000
_cell.length_b   1.000
_cell.length_c   1.000
_cell.angle_alpha   90.00
_cell.angle_beta   90.00
_cell.angle_gamma   90.00
#
_symmetry.space_group_name_H-M   'P 1'
#
loop_
_entity.id
_entity.type
_entity.pdbx_description
1 polymer ?
#
loop_
_entity_poly.entity_id
_entity_poly.type
_entity_poly.pdbx_seq_one_letter_code
_entity_poly.pdbx_strand_id
1 'polypeptide(L)'
;EPCPMCAGGIINSRLRRVVYGAADTKAGCCGSVTDLFALPFNHHPVVEKGLREAEAQQLLQAFFVSLREKRAGRPRWKPPVPENRGK
;
A
#
# COMPACT_ATOMS: atom_id res chain seq x y z
N GLU A 1 -5.49 1.53 0.87
CA GLU A 1 -5.71 0.12 0.48
C GLU A 1 -4.55 -0.74 0.98
N PRO A 2 -4.81 -1.86 1.64
CA PRO A 2 -3.73 -2.71 2.16
C PRO A 2 -2.77 -3.24 1.09
N CYS A 3 -1.48 -3.23 1.41
CA CYS A 3 -0.43 -3.87 0.61
C CYS A 3 -0.41 -5.38 0.85
N PRO A 4 0.41 -6.17 0.13
CA PRO A 4 0.43 -7.62 0.31
C PRO A 4 0.71 -8.08 1.75
N MET A 5 1.64 -7.44 2.43
CA MET A 5 1.98 -7.79 3.81
C MET A 5 0.79 -7.55 4.75
N CYS A 6 0.15 -6.39 4.64
CA CYS A 6 -0.99 -6.03 5.49
C CYS A 6 -2.21 -6.89 5.17
N ALA A 7 -2.48 -7.13 3.89
CA ALA A 7 -3.59 -7.99 3.47
C ALA A 7 -3.40 -9.42 3.98
N GLY A 8 -2.18 -9.96 3.89
CA GLY A 8 -1.84 -11.26 4.45
C GLY A 8 -2.03 -11.31 5.96
N GLY A 9 -1.63 -10.26 6.65
CA GLY A 9 -1.83 -10.11 8.10
C GLY A 9 -3.31 -10.09 8.48
N ILE A 10 -4.15 -9.44 7.70
CA ILE A 10 -5.60 -9.42 7.89
C ILE A 10 -6.19 -10.82 7.79
N ILE A 11 -5.79 -11.58 6.77
CA ILE A 11 -6.25 -12.96 6.58
C ILE A 11 -5.80 -13.84 7.75
N ASN A 12 -4.53 -13.76 8.11
CA ASN A 12 -3.96 -14.58 9.19
C ASN A 12 -4.55 -14.24 10.56
N SER A 13 -4.91 -12.99 10.78
CA SER A 13 -5.55 -12.53 12.02
C SER A 13 -7.05 -12.77 12.05
N ARG A 14 -7.63 -13.19 10.94
CA ARG A 14 -9.06 -13.48 10.77
C ARG A 14 -9.96 -12.30 11.10
N LEU A 15 -9.56 -11.11 10.68
CA LEU A 15 -10.39 -9.92 10.81
C LEU A 15 -11.64 -10.06 9.97
N ARG A 16 -12.76 -9.67 10.54
CA ARG A 16 -14.07 -9.85 9.87
C ARG A 16 -14.34 -8.80 8.81
N ARG A 17 -13.88 -7.58 9.04
CA ARG A 17 -14.22 -6.43 8.20
C ARG A 17 -13.00 -5.56 7.99
N VAL A 18 -12.83 -5.12 6.76
CA VAL A 18 -11.77 -4.19 6.36
C VAL A 18 -12.43 -3.00 5.68
N VAL A 19 -12.11 -1.81 6.14
CA VAL A 19 -12.60 -0.56 5.55
C VAL A 19 -11.40 0.27 5.16
N TYR A 20 -11.36 0.74 3.91
CA TYR A 20 -10.29 1.65 3.48
C TYR A 20 -10.85 2.76 2.60
N GLY A 21 -10.11 3.87 2.53
CA GLY A 21 -10.51 5.05 1.77
C GLY A 21 -9.98 5.03 0.34
N ALA A 22 -8.69 5.29 0.18
CA ALA A 22 -8.07 5.45 -1.12
C ALA A 22 -7.52 4.12 -1.66
N ALA A 23 -7.71 3.91 -2.97
CA ALA A 23 -7.08 2.80 -3.66
C ALA A 23 -5.58 3.05 -3.84
N ASP A 24 -4.79 1.98 -3.79
CA ASP A 24 -3.35 2.02 -4.06
C ASP A 24 -3.09 1.23 -5.35
N THR A 25 -2.93 1.95 -6.44
CA THR A 25 -2.72 1.35 -7.75
C THR A 25 -1.34 0.74 -7.95
N LYS A 26 -0.41 0.99 -7.03
CA LYS A 26 0.96 0.47 -7.13
C LYS A 26 1.19 -0.78 -6.31
N ALA A 27 0.56 -0.88 -5.14
CA ALA A 27 0.79 -1.96 -4.20
C ALA A 27 -0.48 -2.47 -3.53
N GLY A 28 -1.65 -1.98 -3.92
CA GLY A 28 -2.91 -2.37 -3.29
C GLY A 28 -3.32 -3.80 -3.63
N CYS A 29 -3.64 -4.58 -2.61
CA CYS A 29 -4.00 -5.99 -2.75
C CYS A 29 -5.44 -6.31 -2.36
N CYS A 30 -6.31 -5.30 -2.43
CA CYS A 30 -7.75 -5.46 -2.19
C CYS A 30 -8.59 -5.09 -3.41
N GLY A 31 -8.01 -5.20 -4.61
CA GLY A 31 -8.70 -4.97 -5.87
C GLY A 31 -7.93 -4.14 -6.90
N SER A 32 -6.89 -3.41 -6.50
CA SER A 32 -6.16 -2.55 -7.45
C SER A 32 -5.11 -3.31 -8.24
N VAL A 33 -4.06 -3.83 -7.60
CA VAL A 33 -3.06 -4.67 -8.28
C VAL A 33 -3.55 -6.10 -8.33
N THR A 34 -4.00 -6.61 -7.22
CA THR A 34 -4.62 -7.92 -7.10
C THR A 34 -5.61 -7.88 -5.94
N ASP A 35 -6.36 -8.95 -5.78
CA ASP A 35 -7.28 -9.09 -4.65
C ASP A 35 -6.95 -10.38 -3.90
N LEU A 36 -6.17 -10.26 -2.83
CA LEU A 36 -5.81 -11.39 -2.00
C LEU A 36 -7.02 -12.01 -1.31
N PHE A 37 -8.04 -11.21 -1.02
CA PHE A 37 -9.24 -11.70 -0.34
C PHE A 37 -10.15 -12.52 -1.25
N ALA A 38 -9.94 -12.45 -2.57
CA ALA A 38 -10.66 -13.27 -3.54
C ALA A 38 -10.01 -14.64 -3.77
N LEU A 39 -8.77 -14.83 -3.30
CA LEU A 39 -8.08 -16.11 -3.44
C LEU A 39 -8.62 -17.14 -2.45
N PRO A 40 -8.47 -18.45 -2.72
CA PRO A 40 -9.09 -19.49 -1.91
C PRO A 40 -8.35 -19.76 -0.60
N PHE A 41 -8.14 -18.71 0.19
CA PHE A 41 -7.66 -18.85 1.57
C PHE A 41 -8.79 -19.23 2.51
N ASN A 42 -8.44 -19.66 3.72
CA ASN A 42 -9.43 -20.15 4.69
C ASN A 42 -10.33 -19.05 5.27
N HIS A 43 -9.95 -17.79 5.10
CA HIS A 43 -10.69 -16.66 5.65
C HIS A 43 -10.89 -15.59 4.59
N HIS A 44 -12.09 -15.05 4.52
CA HIS A 44 -12.44 -13.97 3.61
C HIS A 44 -13.11 -12.84 4.39
N PRO A 45 -12.41 -11.73 4.63
CA PRO A 45 -13.03 -10.58 5.31
C PRO A 45 -14.03 -9.88 4.40
N VAL A 46 -14.98 -9.20 5.00
CA VAL A 46 -15.87 -8.27 4.29
C VAL A 46 -15.08 -7.00 4.03
N VAL A 47 -15.03 -6.54 2.79
CA VAL A 47 -14.27 -5.36 2.39
C VAL A 47 -15.22 -4.24 1.99
N GLU A 48 -15.05 -3.09 2.60
CA GLU A 48 -15.73 -1.85 2.23
C GLU A 48 -14.67 -0.85 1.78
N LYS A 49 -14.78 -0.37 0.55
CA LYS A 49 -13.81 0.55 -0.04
C LYS A 49 -14.45 1.89 -0.34
N GLY A 50 -13.63 2.90 -0.51
CA GLY A 50 -14.07 4.22 -0.95
C GLY A 50 -14.59 5.12 0.15
N LEU A 51 -14.43 4.75 1.43
CA LEU A 51 -14.82 5.60 2.54
C LEU A 51 -13.97 6.88 2.52
N ARG A 52 -14.62 8.02 2.24
CA ARG A 52 -13.96 9.32 2.13
C ARG A 52 -12.75 9.29 1.17
N GLU A 53 -12.90 8.60 0.07
CA GLU A 53 -11.82 8.32 -0.89
C GLU A 53 -11.17 9.60 -1.40
N ALA A 54 -11.96 10.61 -1.79
CA ALA A 54 -11.43 11.86 -2.31
C ALA A 54 -10.58 12.59 -1.27
N GLU A 55 -11.02 12.63 -0.03
CA GLU A 55 -10.27 13.27 1.07
C GLU A 55 -8.98 12.52 1.36
N ALA A 56 -9.03 11.19 1.39
CA ALA A 56 -7.85 10.36 1.62
C ALA A 56 -6.83 10.54 0.51
N GLN A 57 -7.26 10.56 -0.75
CA GLN A 57 -6.39 10.80 -1.89
C GLN A 57 -5.75 12.19 -1.85
N GLN A 58 -6.52 13.22 -1.50
CA GLN A 58 -6.00 14.58 -1.39
C GLN A 58 -4.93 14.69 -0.31
N LEU A 59 -5.15 14.06 0.84
CA LEU A 59 -4.16 14.04 1.92
C LEU A 59 -2.86 13.36 1.49
N LEU A 60 -2.96 12.22 0.83
CA LEU A 60 -1.78 11.50 0.33
C LEU A 60 -1.06 12.30 -0.75
N GLN A 61 -1.76 12.89 -1.69
CA GLN A 61 -1.17 13.71 -2.74
C GLN A 61 -0.47 14.94 -2.17
N ALA A 62 -1.10 15.62 -1.23
CA ALA A 62 -0.51 16.78 -0.56
C ALA A 62 0.76 16.41 0.20
N PHE A 63 0.75 15.26 0.88
CA PHE A 63 1.92 14.74 1.57
C PHE A 63 3.08 14.45 0.60
N PHE A 64 2.82 13.76 -0.50
CA PHE A 64 3.85 13.42 -1.47
C PHE A 64 4.39 14.65 -2.21
N VAL A 65 3.56 15.63 -2.52
CA VAL A 65 4.02 16.91 -3.09
C VAL A 65 4.94 17.61 -2.11
N SER A 66 4.54 17.74 -0.85
CA SER A 66 5.34 18.34 0.21
C SER A 66 6.68 17.61 0.38
N LEU A 67 6.66 16.28 0.34
CA LEU A 67 7.86 15.47 0.47
C LEU A 67 8.83 15.69 -0.70
N ARG A 68 8.31 15.80 -1.92
CA ARG A 68 9.12 16.09 -3.11
C ARG A 68 9.75 17.48 -3.02
N GLU A 69 9.02 18.48 -2.56
CA GLU A 69 9.55 19.82 -2.36
C GLU A 69 10.67 19.84 -1.34
N LYS A 70 10.51 19.14 -0.23
CA LYS A 70 11.56 19.01 0.80
C LYS A 70 12.79 18.29 0.30
N ARG A 71 12.63 17.39 -0.66
CA ARG A 71 13.73 16.65 -1.28
C ARG A 71 14.38 17.39 -2.44
N ALA A 72 13.79 18.47 -2.90
CA ALA A 72 14.37 19.29 -3.96
C ALA A 72 15.75 19.80 -3.53
N GLY A 73 16.75 19.57 -4.37
CA GLY A 73 18.13 19.95 -4.07
C GLY A 73 18.89 18.98 -3.18
N ARG A 74 18.27 17.90 -2.71
CA ARG A 74 18.95 16.84 -1.97
C ARG A 74 19.21 15.65 -2.88
N PRO A 75 20.38 15.02 -2.79
CA PRO A 75 20.62 13.79 -3.54
C PRO A 75 19.65 12.71 -3.06
N ARG A 76 19.10 11.97 -4.02
CA ARG A 76 18.24 10.83 -3.70
C ARG A 76 19.08 9.76 -3.02
N TRP A 77 18.59 9.26 -1.88
CA TRP A 77 19.25 8.13 -1.22
C TRP A 77 19.29 6.93 -2.15
N LYS A 78 20.45 6.31 -2.23
CA LYS A 78 20.64 5.06 -2.96
C LYS A 78 21.29 4.06 -2.02
N PRO A 79 20.84 2.80 -2.02
CA PRO A 79 21.52 1.80 -1.20
C PRO A 79 22.95 1.62 -1.67
N PRO A 80 23.90 1.36 -0.74
CA PRO A 80 25.27 1.11 -1.11
C PRO A 80 25.39 -0.14 -1.97
N VAL A 81 26.26 -0.09 -2.98
CA VAL A 81 26.54 -1.24 -3.83
C VAL A 81 27.47 -2.19 -3.06
N PRO A 82 27.17 -3.50 -2.93
CA PRO A 82 28.07 -4.45 -2.29
C PRO A 82 29.41 -4.49 -2.99
N GLU A 83 30.52 -4.50 -2.21
CA GLU A 83 31.87 -4.55 -2.76
C GLU A 83 32.13 -5.80 -3.58
N ASN A 84 31.48 -6.88 -3.23
CA ASN A 84 31.66 -8.18 -3.87
C ASN A 84 30.75 -8.41 -5.06
N ARG A 85 30.06 -7.37 -5.50
CA ARG A 85 29.14 -7.50 -6.61
C ARG A 85 29.89 -7.89 -7.90
N GLY A 86 29.48 -8.97 -8.53
CA GLY A 86 30.09 -9.46 -9.77
C GLY A 86 31.27 -10.39 -9.58
N LYS A 87 31.61 -10.76 -8.37
CA LYS A 87 32.67 -11.75 -8.10
C LYS A 87 32.11 -13.15 -8.03
#